data_c86bba575128ef61e89f52724ccee9b3
#
_entry.id   c86bba575128ef61e89f52724ccee9b3
#
_cell.length_a   1.000
_cell.length_b   1.000
_cell.length_c   1.000
_cell.angle_alpha   90.00
_cell.angle_beta   90.00
_cell.angle_gamma   90.00
#
_symmetry.space_group_name_H-M   'P 1'
#
loop_
_entity.id
_entity.type
_entity.pdbx_description
1 polymer ?
#
loop_
_entity_poly.entity_id
_entity_poly.type
_entity_poly.pdbx_seq_one_letter_code
_entity_poly.pdbx_strand_id
1 'polypeptide(L)'
;MTIRKFFIMALLAIPSMLFAEGDDDFGVWTEIGLEKSLSKQWSISLEGEYRSQKRMRGSIGAKAEYKPCKYFKVGAYYSLIYSQKVETREEHYRKDIVSEDNWNGYDIKLNDWYPRHRAGAEMVGTVKLWHWLRISLRERYQMTYKPVYYRSETKYRYEYMGMVDGERQYELKDNDDDGIPDYPITELDRKDSETIHMLRSRLKLSVDKKGQKLSPFISAETHNVINDKMRLDKVRSAIGFDYKINKKNEISLSYILTCDIYDDEDGFERVHDRMHALGIGYNLKF
;
A
#
# COMPACT_ATOMS: atom_id res chain seq x y z
N MET A 1 -26.00 -22.79 -11.03
CA MET A 1 -25.96 -21.53 -10.24
C MET A 1 -25.61 -20.41 -11.21
N THR A 2 -26.49 -19.43 -11.38
CA THR A 2 -26.27 -18.35 -12.36
C THR A 2 -25.15 -17.42 -11.87
N ILE A 3 -24.30 -16.95 -12.77
CA ILE A 3 -23.20 -15.99 -12.53
C ILE A 3 -23.66 -14.82 -11.66
N ARG A 4 -24.93 -14.38 -11.83
CA ARG A 4 -25.61 -13.37 -11.00
C ARG A 4 -25.65 -13.70 -9.50
N LYS A 5 -25.89 -14.98 -9.12
CA LYS A 5 -25.94 -15.40 -7.71
C LYS A 5 -24.56 -15.46 -7.06
N PHE A 6 -23.51 -15.80 -7.83
CA PHE A 6 -22.12 -15.78 -7.34
C PHE A 6 -21.66 -14.36 -7.04
N PHE A 7 -21.98 -13.38 -7.90
CA PHE A 7 -21.67 -11.98 -7.68
C PHE A 7 -22.41 -11.38 -6.47
N ILE A 8 -23.67 -11.76 -6.26
CA ILE A 8 -24.46 -11.30 -5.12
C ILE A 8 -23.88 -11.86 -3.82
N MET A 9 -23.46 -13.14 -3.78
CA MET A 9 -22.79 -13.71 -2.61
C MET A 9 -21.42 -13.09 -2.33
N ALA A 10 -20.63 -12.80 -3.36
CA ALA A 10 -19.34 -12.11 -3.21
C ALA A 10 -19.51 -10.66 -2.74
N LEU A 11 -20.56 -9.96 -3.21
CA LEU A 11 -20.92 -8.61 -2.74
C LEU A 11 -21.40 -8.60 -1.27
N LEU A 12 -22.05 -9.66 -0.81
CA LEU A 12 -22.56 -9.78 0.56
C LEU A 12 -21.47 -10.15 1.58
N ALA A 13 -20.34 -10.70 1.14
CA ALA A 13 -19.20 -11.00 2.01
C ALA A 13 -18.31 -9.78 2.30
N ILE A 14 -18.40 -8.70 1.51
CA ILE A 14 -17.62 -7.47 1.68
C ILE A 14 -18.08 -6.63 2.88
N PRO A 15 -19.38 -6.50 3.23
CA PRO A 15 -19.83 -5.63 4.31
C PRO A 15 -19.31 -5.99 5.70
N SER A 16 -19.04 -7.26 5.97
CA SER A 16 -18.57 -7.68 7.31
C SER A 16 -17.13 -7.26 7.62
N MET A 17 -16.34 -6.84 6.61
CA MET A 17 -14.99 -6.28 6.78
C MET A 17 -14.98 -4.73 6.89
N LEU A 18 -16.14 -4.08 6.74
CA LEU A 18 -16.26 -2.61 6.68
C LEU A 18 -16.53 -1.95 8.04
N PHE A 19 -16.73 -2.71 9.11
CA PHE A 19 -17.22 -2.19 10.40
C PHE A 19 -16.24 -2.42 11.55
N ALA A 20 -14.97 -2.01 11.44
CA ALA A 20 -14.14 -1.86 12.62
C ALA A 20 -13.59 -0.43 12.64
N GLU A 21 -13.58 0.20 13.80
CA GLU A 21 -13.02 1.52 14.04
C GLU A 21 -11.54 1.54 13.67
N GLY A 22 -11.12 2.48 12.84
CA GLY A 22 -9.76 2.73 12.40
C GLY A 22 -9.71 3.91 11.43
N ASP A 23 -8.60 4.57 11.32
CA ASP A 23 -8.36 5.65 10.34
C ASP A 23 -8.45 5.09 8.92
N ASP A 24 -9.55 5.37 8.24
CA ASP A 24 -9.77 4.95 6.85
C ASP A 24 -9.06 5.92 5.90
N ASP A 25 -8.14 5.41 5.09
CA ASP A 25 -7.45 6.16 4.03
C ASP A 25 -7.96 5.73 2.66
N PHE A 26 -8.29 6.71 1.80
CA PHE A 26 -8.72 6.45 0.42
C PHE A 26 -7.70 6.97 -0.58
N GLY A 27 -7.40 6.15 -1.60
CA GLY A 27 -6.46 6.54 -2.64
C GLY A 27 -6.77 5.97 -4.01
N VAL A 28 -5.95 6.37 -4.98
CA VAL A 28 -5.99 5.87 -6.35
C VAL A 28 -4.68 5.17 -6.67
N TRP A 29 -4.77 3.96 -7.23
CA TRP A 29 -3.63 3.19 -7.71
C TRP A 29 -3.69 3.07 -9.22
N THR A 30 -2.72 3.62 -9.89
CA THR A 30 -2.60 3.53 -11.34
C THR A 30 -1.44 2.61 -11.71
N GLU A 31 -1.65 1.72 -12.67
CA GLU A 31 -0.66 0.78 -13.17
C GLU A 31 -0.62 0.84 -14.70
N ILE A 32 0.58 0.89 -15.26
CA ILE A 32 0.81 0.80 -16.71
C ILE A 32 1.80 -0.34 -16.95
N GLY A 33 1.41 -1.31 -17.76
CA GLY A 33 2.24 -2.45 -18.15
C GLY A 33 2.52 -2.46 -19.66
N LEU A 34 3.76 -2.73 -20.02
CA LEU A 34 4.19 -2.99 -21.40
C LEU A 34 4.78 -4.40 -21.44
N GLU A 35 4.11 -5.32 -22.09
CA GLU A 35 4.53 -6.73 -22.18
C GLU A 35 4.93 -7.09 -23.60
N LYS A 36 6.13 -7.67 -23.77
CA LYS A 36 6.63 -8.23 -25.03
C LYS A 36 6.88 -9.72 -24.91
N SER A 37 6.22 -10.50 -25.77
CA SER A 37 6.50 -11.91 -25.92
C SER A 37 7.75 -12.12 -26.77
N LEU A 38 8.81 -12.69 -26.20
CA LEU A 38 10.06 -13.03 -26.89
C LEU A 38 9.95 -14.40 -27.60
N SER A 39 9.17 -15.29 -27.01
CA SER A 39 8.86 -16.62 -27.56
C SER A 39 7.51 -17.11 -27.04
N LYS A 40 7.12 -18.38 -27.36
CA LYS A 40 5.93 -19.00 -26.78
C LYS A 40 6.05 -19.22 -25.27
N GLN A 41 7.26 -19.22 -24.73
CA GLN A 41 7.54 -19.51 -23.31
C GLN A 41 8.08 -18.30 -22.56
N TRP A 42 8.74 -17.35 -23.22
CA TRP A 42 9.39 -16.21 -22.59
C TRP A 42 8.69 -14.89 -22.90
N SER A 43 8.46 -14.11 -21.87
CA SER A 43 8.05 -12.72 -22.00
C SER A 43 8.83 -11.81 -21.05
N ILE A 44 8.94 -10.55 -21.43
CA ILE A 44 9.46 -9.47 -20.59
C ILE A 44 8.40 -8.39 -20.48
N SER A 45 8.35 -7.72 -19.33
CA SER A 45 7.47 -6.57 -19.12
C SER A 45 8.20 -5.43 -18.43
N LEU A 46 7.75 -4.21 -18.74
CA LEU A 46 8.03 -2.99 -17.99
C LEU A 46 6.75 -2.56 -17.31
N GLU A 47 6.85 -2.21 -16.04
CA GLU A 47 5.70 -1.85 -15.22
C GLU A 47 5.94 -0.49 -14.56
N GLY A 48 4.98 0.43 -14.67
CA GLY A 48 4.94 1.68 -13.93
C GLY A 48 3.75 1.66 -12.97
N GLU A 49 3.94 2.09 -11.74
CA GLU A 49 2.87 2.18 -10.74
C GLU A 49 2.93 3.54 -10.04
N TYR A 50 1.78 4.14 -9.81
CA TYR A 50 1.64 5.30 -8.94
C TYR A 50 0.47 5.07 -7.98
N ARG A 51 0.68 5.44 -6.71
CA ARG A 51 -0.34 5.37 -5.66
C ARG A 51 -0.44 6.71 -4.97
N SER A 52 -1.66 7.23 -4.90
CA SER A 52 -2.02 8.44 -4.17
C SER A 52 -2.74 8.02 -2.89
N GLN A 53 -2.05 8.09 -1.77
CA GLN A 53 -2.54 7.81 -0.41
C GLN A 53 -1.70 8.62 0.58
N LYS A 54 -1.93 8.48 1.91
CA LYS A 54 -1.07 9.08 2.96
C LYS A 54 0.44 8.88 2.69
N ARG A 55 0.80 7.79 2.01
CA ARG A 55 2.15 7.53 1.50
C ARG A 55 2.13 7.52 -0.01
N MET A 56 2.35 8.66 -0.63
CA MET A 56 2.51 8.71 -2.08
C MET A 56 3.68 7.83 -2.53
N ARG A 57 3.47 7.07 -3.59
CA ARG A 57 4.47 6.15 -4.11
C ARG A 57 4.43 6.07 -5.62
N GLY A 58 5.58 6.29 -6.25
CA GLY A 58 5.83 5.96 -7.64
C GLY A 58 6.79 4.78 -7.74
N SER A 59 6.61 3.91 -8.72
CA SER A 59 7.59 2.86 -9.02
C SER A 59 7.68 2.58 -10.51
N ILE A 60 8.88 2.19 -10.94
CA ILE A 60 9.15 1.63 -12.25
C ILE A 60 9.87 0.29 -12.06
N GLY A 61 9.50 -0.71 -12.85
CA GLY A 61 10.06 -2.04 -12.72
C GLY A 61 10.14 -2.78 -14.05
N ALA A 62 10.96 -3.82 -14.05
CA ALA A 62 11.08 -4.78 -15.14
C ALA A 62 10.89 -6.19 -14.61
N LYS A 63 10.31 -7.05 -15.43
CA LYS A 63 10.02 -8.44 -15.09
C LYS A 63 10.30 -9.33 -16.29
N ALA A 64 10.89 -10.49 -16.03
CA ALA A 64 11.03 -11.58 -17.00
C ALA A 64 10.18 -12.77 -16.50
N GLU A 65 9.43 -13.37 -17.40
CA GLU A 65 8.60 -14.54 -17.11
C GLU A 65 8.93 -15.70 -18.05
N TYR A 66 8.95 -16.89 -17.46
CA TYR A 66 9.07 -18.17 -18.19
C TYR A 66 7.84 -19.03 -17.94
N LYS A 67 7.20 -19.49 -19.00
CA LYS A 67 5.99 -20.30 -18.98
C LYS A 67 6.29 -21.69 -19.53
N PRO A 68 6.75 -22.66 -18.71
CA PRO A 68 7.05 -24.01 -19.15
C PRO A 68 5.82 -24.76 -19.69
N CYS A 69 4.64 -24.47 -19.15
CA CYS A 69 3.38 -25.07 -19.60
C CYS A 69 2.20 -24.11 -19.44
N LYS A 70 1.03 -24.50 -19.93
CA LYS A 70 -0.19 -23.66 -19.87
C LYS A 70 -0.73 -23.39 -18.47
N TYR A 71 -0.30 -24.17 -17.48
CA TYR A 71 -0.79 -24.09 -16.11
C TYR A 71 0.13 -23.37 -15.15
N PHE A 72 1.40 -23.21 -15.52
CA PHE A 72 2.43 -22.74 -14.61
C PHE A 72 3.35 -21.73 -15.26
N LYS A 73 3.72 -20.70 -14.53
CA LYS A 73 4.76 -19.73 -14.92
C LYS A 73 5.59 -19.31 -13.72
N VAL A 74 6.85 -19.01 -13.97
CA VAL A 74 7.79 -18.43 -13.02
C VAL A 74 8.30 -17.12 -13.55
N GLY A 75 8.69 -16.23 -12.67
CA GLY A 75 9.24 -14.94 -13.08
C GLY A 75 10.19 -14.38 -12.04
N ALA A 76 11.07 -13.49 -12.50
CA ALA A 76 11.89 -12.65 -11.66
C ALA A 76 11.64 -11.18 -12.02
N TYR A 77 11.72 -10.31 -11.02
CA TYR A 77 11.44 -8.90 -11.23
C TYR A 77 12.35 -8.01 -10.36
N TYR A 78 12.52 -6.79 -10.84
CA TYR A 78 13.14 -5.71 -10.11
C TYR A 78 12.30 -4.44 -10.25
N SER A 79 12.19 -3.65 -9.20
CA SER A 79 11.50 -2.35 -9.21
C SER A 79 12.26 -1.33 -8.38
N LEU A 80 12.40 -0.15 -8.93
CA LEU A 80 12.83 1.04 -8.19
C LEU A 80 11.56 1.76 -7.72
N ILE A 81 11.50 2.09 -6.43
CA ILE A 81 10.33 2.68 -5.80
C ILE A 81 10.76 3.99 -5.14
N TYR A 82 10.03 5.04 -5.41
CA TYR A 82 10.11 6.29 -4.68
C TYR A 82 8.86 6.47 -3.83
N SER A 83 9.05 6.81 -2.56
CA SER A 83 7.95 7.02 -1.62
C SER A 83 8.22 8.21 -0.75
N GLN A 84 7.15 8.94 -0.47
CA GLN A 84 7.11 10.00 0.50
C GLN A 84 5.99 9.69 1.50
N LYS A 85 6.25 9.84 2.78
CA LYS A 85 5.18 9.88 3.77
C LYS A 85 4.62 11.30 3.72
N VAL A 86 3.32 11.43 3.61
CA VAL A 86 2.65 12.72 3.79
C VAL A 86 2.94 13.20 5.21
N GLU A 87 3.03 14.49 5.38
CA GLU A 87 3.17 15.17 6.66
C GLU A 87 2.24 14.56 7.71
N THR A 88 2.80 14.18 8.84
CA THR A 88 2.03 13.78 10.01
C THR A 88 2.21 14.81 11.09
N ARG A 89 1.11 15.25 11.67
CA ARG A 89 1.07 16.13 12.82
C ARG A 89 0.73 15.29 14.05
N GLU A 90 1.58 15.35 15.07
CA GLU A 90 1.39 14.71 16.37
C GLU A 90 1.24 15.79 17.44
N GLU A 91 0.11 15.81 18.13
CA GLU A 91 -0.13 16.78 19.21
C GLU A 91 0.73 16.42 20.42
N HIS A 92 1.27 17.44 21.09
CA HIS A 92 2.13 17.30 22.25
C HIS A 92 1.45 17.88 23.50
N TYR A 93 1.50 17.10 24.60
CA TYR A 93 0.87 17.48 25.87
C TYR A 93 1.91 17.46 27.00
N ARG A 94 1.77 18.39 27.94
CA ARG A 94 2.59 18.39 29.15
C ARG A 94 2.28 17.14 29.98
N LYS A 95 3.32 16.43 30.43
CA LYS A 95 3.22 15.21 31.26
C LYS A 95 2.43 14.06 30.63
N ASP A 96 2.36 13.99 29.29
CA ASP A 96 1.64 12.96 28.52
C ASP A 96 0.16 12.80 28.92
N ILE A 97 -0.43 13.84 29.49
CA ILE A 97 -1.84 13.88 29.87
C ILE A 97 -2.62 14.62 28.78
N VAL A 98 -3.42 13.87 28.02
CA VAL A 98 -4.26 14.42 26.94
C VAL A 98 -5.39 15.24 27.55
N SER A 99 -5.22 16.56 27.56
CA SER A 99 -6.26 17.54 27.93
C SER A 99 -5.92 18.89 27.32
N GLU A 100 -6.92 19.71 27.07
CA GLU A 100 -6.72 21.06 26.55
C GLU A 100 -5.81 21.92 27.46
N ASP A 101 -5.86 21.70 28.77
CA ASP A 101 -5.04 22.44 29.74
C ASP A 101 -3.57 22.04 29.69
N ASN A 102 -3.28 20.86 29.19
CA ASN A 102 -1.92 20.32 29.07
C ASN A 102 -1.33 20.45 27.65
N TRP A 103 -2.15 20.82 26.68
CA TRP A 103 -1.65 21.01 25.34
C TRP A 103 -0.59 22.12 25.31
N ASN A 104 0.55 21.84 24.66
CA ASN A 104 1.65 22.79 24.56
C ASN A 104 2.35 22.79 23.20
N GLY A 105 1.74 22.17 22.19
CA GLY A 105 2.28 22.21 20.84
C GLY A 105 2.03 20.97 20.03
N TYR A 106 2.78 20.82 18.96
CA TYR A 106 2.72 19.69 18.06
C TYR A 106 4.05 19.48 17.32
N ASP A 107 4.24 18.28 16.81
CA ASP A 107 5.38 17.90 15.98
C ASP A 107 4.91 17.60 14.56
N ILE A 108 5.57 18.21 13.57
CA ILE A 108 5.35 17.92 12.16
C ILE A 108 6.49 17.01 11.69
N LYS A 109 6.15 15.81 11.26
CA LYS A 109 7.10 14.83 10.73
C LYS A 109 6.91 14.66 9.24
N LEU A 110 7.95 14.95 8.45
CA LEU A 110 7.96 14.82 7.00
C LEU A 110 9.13 13.95 6.56
N ASN A 111 8.85 12.94 5.74
CA ASN A 111 9.90 12.19 5.06
C ASN A 111 10.08 12.73 3.65
N ASP A 112 11.32 12.97 3.26
CA ASP A 112 11.65 13.24 1.88
C ASP A 112 11.38 12.05 0.97
N TRP A 113 11.29 12.31 -0.34
CA TRP A 113 11.26 11.25 -1.32
C TRP A 113 12.54 10.44 -1.24
N TYR A 114 12.43 9.13 -0.96
CA TYR A 114 13.58 8.25 -0.86
C TYR A 114 13.41 7.01 -1.74
N PRO A 115 14.51 6.53 -2.36
CA PRO A 115 14.49 5.35 -3.20
C PRO A 115 14.39 4.09 -2.33
N ARG A 116 13.71 3.08 -2.86
CA ARG A 116 13.73 1.71 -2.35
C ARG A 116 13.93 0.76 -3.51
N HIS A 117 14.79 -0.22 -3.31
CA HIS A 117 15.06 -1.25 -4.30
C HIS A 117 14.26 -2.49 -3.94
N ARG A 118 13.52 -3.01 -4.89
CA ARG A 118 12.74 -4.22 -4.71
C ARG A 118 13.11 -5.23 -5.76
N ALA A 119 13.51 -6.43 -5.34
CA ALA A 119 13.76 -7.56 -6.21
C ALA A 119 12.97 -8.77 -5.72
N GLY A 120 12.68 -9.72 -6.59
CA GLY A 120 12.01 -10.93 -6.17
C GLY A 120 11.79 -11.92 -7.29
N ALA A 121 11.24 -13.06 -6.87
CA ALA A 121 10.83 -14.14 -7.76
C ALA A 121 9.36 -14.50 -7.48
N GLU A 122 8.67 -14.96 -8.50
CA GLU A 122 7.28 -15.40 -8.33
C GLU A 122 7.00 -16.68 -9.10
N MET A 123 6.03 -17.41 -8.58
CA MET A 123 5.43 -18.59 -9.22
C MET A 123 3.93 -18.37 -9.33
N VAL A 124 3.34 -18.72 -10.47
CA VAL A 124 1.91 -18.61 -10.69
C VAL A 124 1.39 -19.93 -11.24
N GLY A 125 0.54 -20.58 -10.45
CA GLY A 125 -0.27 -21.73 -10.89
C GLY A 125 -1.64 -21.25 -11.35
N THR A 126 -2.15 -21.77 -12.47
CA THR A 126 -3.46 -21.38 -12.99
C THR A 126 -4.20 -22.61 -13.48
N VAL A 127 -5.45 -22.77 -13.01
CA VAL A 127 -6.36 -23.85 -13.44
C VAL A 127 -7.66 -23.20 -13.93
N LYS A 128 -8.25 -23.80 -14.97
CA LYS A 128 -9.54 -23.38 -15.51
C LYS A 128 -10.56 -24.47 -15.22
N LEU A 129 -11.57 -24.12 -14.42
CA LEU A 129 -12.69 -24.99 -14.07
C LEU A 129 -13.94 -24.60 -14.87
N TRP A 130 -14.79 -25.60 -15.17
CA TRP A 130 -16.09 -25.41 -15.86
C TRP A 130 -16.04 -24.52 -17.10
N HIS A 131 -14.90 -24.48 -17.82
CA HIS A 131 -14.66 -23.69 -19.03
C HIS A 131 -14.82 -22.16 -18.89
N TRP A 132 -15.26 -21.67 -17.73
CA TRP A 132 -15.51 -20.23 -17.50
C TRP A 132 -14.86 -19.66 -16.24
N LEU A 133 -14.53 -20.49 -15.24
CA LEU A 133 -13.88 -20.06 -14.00
C LEU A 133 -12.38 -20.33 -14.07
N ARG A 134 -11.58 -19.29 -13.90
CA ARG A 134 -10.13 -19.38 -13.75
C ARG A 134 -9.75 -19.16 -12.30
N ILE A 135 -9.01 -20.08 -11.72
CA ILE A 135 -8.39 -19.97 -10.40
C ILE A 135 -6.88 -19.80 -10.61
N SER A 136 -6.29 -18.81 -9.96
CA SER A 136 -4.86 -18.55 -10.03
C SER A 136 -4.31 -18.35 -8.62
N LEU A 137 -3.27 -19.13 -8.28
CA LEU A 137 -2.49 -18.96 -7.06
C LEU A 137 -1.12 -18.41 -7.45
N ARG A 138 -0.72 -17.31 -6.82
CA ARG A 138 0.60 -16.70 -6.98
C ARG A 138 1.33 -16.67 -5.65
N GLU A 139 2.51 -17.25 -5.63
CA GLU A 139 3.47 -17.12 -4.56
C GLU A 139 4.61 -16.22 -5.02
N ARG A 140 4.92 -15.19 -4.23
CA ARG A 140 5.95 -14.21 -4.55
C ARG A 140 6.86 -13.98 -3.35
N TYR A 141 8.13 -14.34 -3.52
CA TYR A 141 9.18 -13.86 -2.64
C TYR A 141 9.60 -12.46 -3.07
N GLN A 142 9.76 -11.57 -2.10
CA GLN A 142 10.11 -10.18 -2.30
C GLN A 142 11.16 -9.74 -1.29
N MET A 143 12.26 -9.21 -1.77
CA MET A 143 13.24 -8.48 -0.97
C MET A 143 13.09 -6.99 -1.24
N THR A 144 13.00 -6.17 -0.21
CA THR A 144 12.98 -4.71 -0.32
C THR A 144 14.10 -4.12 0.50
N TYR A 145 15.05 -3.47 -0.16
CA TYR A 145 16.12 -2.71 0.46
C TYR A 145 15.75 -1.23 0.51
N LYS A 146 15.78 -0.66 1.70
CA LYS A 146 15.62 0.77 1.97
C LYS A 146 17.02 1.31 2.33
N PRO A 147 17.62 2.20 1.53
CA PRO A 147 18.86 2.88 1.89
C PRO A 147 18.68 3.78 3.11
N VAL A 148 19.75 4.31 3.65
CA VAL A 148 19.72 5.39 4.63
C VAL A 148 18.95 6.58 4.06
N TYR A 149 18.05 7.16 4.84
CA TYR A 149 17.30 8.36 4.49
C TYR A 149 17.13 9.27 5.70
N TYR A 150 16.75 10.51 5.47
CA TYR A 150 16.51 11.49 6.53
C TYR A 150 15.02 11.83 6.61
N ARG A 151 14.56 12.07 7.82
CA ARG A 151 13.23 12.56 8.13
C ARG A 151 13.38 13.88 8.86
N SER A 152 12.72 14.92 8.37
CA SER A 152 12.62 16.17 9.11
C SER A 152 11.52 16.06 10.17
N GLU A 153 11.80 16.53 11.36
CA GLU A 153 10.85 16.69 12.45
C GLU A 153 10.90 18.13 12.93
N THR A 154 9.82 18.88 12.72
CA THR A 154 9.71 20.27 13.16
C THR A 154 8.81 20.32 14.38
N LYS A 155 9.39 20.73 15.49
CA LYS A 155 8.75 20.82 16.81
C LYS A 155 8.24 22.24 17.01
N TYR A 156 6.95 22.36 17.28
CA TYR A 156 6.30 23.60 17.68
C TYR A 156 5.94 23.48 19.16
N ARG A 157 6.41 24.40 19.98
CA ARG A 157 6.06 24.47 21.41
C ARG A 157 5.49 25.83 21.71
N TYR A 158 4.43 25.86 22.50
CA TYR A 158 3.68 27.05 22.82
C TYR A 158 3.58 27.23 24.33
N GLU A 159 3.51 28.50 24.76
CA GLU A 159 3.18 28.89 26.11
C GLU A 159 1.79 29.51 26.14
N TYR A 160 1.02 29.20 27.18
CA TYR A 160 -0.33 29.72 27.38
C TYR A 160 -0.23 31.14 27.96
N MET A 161 -0.78 32.13 27.27
CA MET A 161 -0.72 33.55 27.64
C MET A 161 -1.99 34.04 28.34
N GLY A 162 -3.04 33.22 28.42
CA GLY A 162 -4.30 33.62 29.07
C GLY A 162 -5.51 33.52 28.15
N MET A 163 -6.63 34.10 28.58
CA MET A 163 -7.88 34.13 27.82
C MET A 163 -8.14 35.55 27.31
N VAL A 164 -8.44 35.69 26.03
CA VAL A 164 -8.89 36.92 25.39
C VAL A 164 -10.20 36.63 24.68
N ASP A 165 -11.25 37.37 25.01
CA ASP A 165 -12.61 37.21 24.44
C ASP A 165 -13.17 35.78 24.55
N GLY A 166 -12.78 35.02 25.59
CA GLY A 166 -13.20 33.66 25.83
C GLY A 166 -12.40 32.61 25.05
N GLU A 167 -11.39 32.99 24.27
CA GLU A 167 -10.48 32.12 23.57
C GLU A 167 -9.10 32.06 24.24
N ARG A 168 -8.48 30.88 24.23
CA ARG A 168 -7.13 30.67 24.76
C ARG A 168 -6.10 31.23 23.78
N GLN A 169 -5.20 32.04 24.30
CA GLN A 169 -4.09 32.63 23.53
C GLN A 169 -2.81 31.86 23.85
N TYR A 170 -2.06 31.57 22.77
CA TYR A 170 -0.81 30.84 22.83
C TYR A 170 0.25 31.61 22.01
N GLU A 171 1.46 31.69 22.55
CA GLU A 171 2.62 32.21 21.82
C GLU A 171 3.69 31.14 21.72
N LEU A 172 4.54 31.23 20.69
CA LEU A 172 5.69 30.32 20.56
C LEU A 172 6.60 30.48 21.77
N LYS A 173 7.03 29.35 22.34
CA LYS A 173 7.79 29.36 23.56
C LYS A 173 9.18 29.99 23.35
N ASP A 174 9.55 30.88 24.23
CA ASP A 174 10.86 31.49 24.44
C ASP A 174 11.40 30.95 25.77
N ASN A 175 12.52 30.21 25.75
CA ASN A 175 13.02 29.54 26.95
C ASN A 175 13.96 30.41 27.79
N ASP A 176 14.53 31.48 27.19
CA ASP A 176 15.50 32.38 27.84
C ASP A 176 15.00 33.81 28.05
N ASP A 177 13.73 34.04 27.68
CA ASP A 177 13.03 35.33 27.84
C ASP A 177 13.75 36.50 27.14
N ASP A 178 14.46 36.23 26.04
CA ASP A 178 15.13 37.29 25.26
C ASP A 178 14.19 38.02 24.26
N GLY A 179 12.95 37.57 24.17
CA GLY A 179 11.91 38.09 23.29
C GLY A 179 11.95 37.53 21.88
N ILE A 180 12.77 36.48 21.65
CA ILE A 180 12.86 35.76 20.38
C ILE A 180 12.43 34.34 20.63
N PRO A 181 11.33 33.82 19.99
CA PRO A 181 10.90 32.43 20.18
C PRO A 181 11.99 31.42 19.79
N ASP A 182 12.28 30.47 20.66
CA ASP A 182 13.17 29.33 20.36
C ASP A 182 12.57 28.34 19.40
N TYR A 183 11.27 28.37 19.18
CA TYR A 183 10.53 27.48 18.32
C TYR A 183 9.98 28.21 17.09
N PRO A 184 9.79 27.50 15.94
CA PRO A 184 9.95 26.06 15.76
C PRO A 184 11.41 25.61 15.59
N ILE A 185 11.71 24.40 16.12
CA ILE A 185 13.00 23.76 15.94
C ILE A 185 12.84 22.62 14.92
N THR A 186 13.68 22.59 13.88
CA THR A 186 13.70 21.51 12.89
C THR A 186 14.93 20.63 13.10
N GLU A 187 14.70 19.36 13.32
CA GLU A 187 15.72 18.33 13.47
C GLU A 187 15.67 17.37 12.28
N LEU A 188 16.83 16.84 11.89
CA LEU A 188 16.94 15.78 10.89
C LEU A 188 17.21 14.46 11.60
N ASP A 189 16.23 13.56 11.56
CA ASP A 189 16.33 12.22 12.10
C ASP A 189 16.85 11.28 11.01
N ARG A 190 18.00 10.70 11.22
CA ARG A 190 18.63 9.72 10.32
C ARG A 190 18.02 8.35 10.55
N LYS A 191 17.47 7.76 9.50
CA LYS A 191 16.99 6.37 9.48
C LYS A 191 18.01 5.47 8.80
N ASP A 192 18.41 4.43 9.47
CA ASP A 192 19.39 3.46 8.96
C ASP A 192 18.78 2.60 7.82
N SER A 193 19.67 2.02 7.03
CA SER A 193 19.28 1.13 5.96
C SER A 193 18.61 -0.14 6.51
N GLU A 194 17.59 -0.61 5.82
CA GLU A 194 16.81 -1.79 6.21
C GLU A 194 16.57 -2.71 5.02
N THR A 195 16.65 -4.03 5.25
CA THR A 195 16.24 -5.04 4.26
C THR A 195 15.10 -5.88 4.80
N ILE A 196 13.98 -5.87 4.10
CA ILE A 196 12.77 -6.61 4.45
C ILE A 196 12.55 -7.73 3.44
N HIS A 197 12.39 -8.96 3.94
CA HIS A 197 12.05 -10.13 3.17
C HIS A 197 10.59 -10.51 3.40
N MET A 198 9.82 -10.66 2.32
CA MET A 198 8.39 -10.98 2.38
C MET A 198 8.04 -12.15 1.49
N LEU A 199 7.10 -12.97 1.96
CA LEU A 199 6.33 -13.90 1.13
C LEU A 199 4.93 -13.33 0.92
N ARG A 200 4.49 -13.29 -0.33
CA ARG A 200 3.16 -12.80 -0.71
C ARG A 200 2.42 -13.90 -1.44
N SER A 201 1.30 -14.31 -0.85
CA SER A 201 0.45 -15.38 -1.39
C SER A 201 -0.87 -14.80 -1.86
N ARG A 202 -1.18 -14.89 -3.17
CA ARG A 202 -2.40 -14.33 -3.74
C ARG A 202 -3.24 -15.40 -4.44
N LEU A 203 -4.47 -15.54 -4.00
CA LEU A 203 -5.52 -16.27 -4.69
C LEU A 203 -6.40 -15.31 -5.52
N LYS A 204 -6.55 -15.56 -6.82
CA LYS A 204 -7.45 -14.80 -7.72
C LYS A 204 -8.43 -15.77 -8.38
N LEU A 205 -9.71 -15.44 -8.28
CA LEU A 205 -10.80 -16.10 -9.00
C LEU A 205 -11.28 -15.14 -10.08
N SER A 206 -11.36 -15.58 -11.33
CA SER A 206 -11.81 -14.73 -12.44
C SER A 206 -12.71 -15.48 -13.41
N VAL A 207 -13.66 -14.75 -14.00
CA VAL A 207 -14.50 -15.29 -15.08
C VAL A 207 -13.75 -15.13 -16.40
N ASP A 208 -13.47 -16.26 -17.07
CA ASP A 208 -12.76 -16.29 -18.35
C ASP A 208 -13.53 -17.15 -19.36
N LYS A 209 -14.60 -16.61 -19.90
CA LYS A 209 -15.42 -17.25 -20.91
C LYS A 209 -14.95 -16.89 -22.32
N LYS A 210 -14.86 -17.88 -23.21
CA LYS A 210 -14.43 -17.67 -24.60
C LYS A 210 -15.33 -16.64 -25.31
N GLY A 211 -14.72 -15.64 -25.95
CA GLY A 211 -15.41 -14.56 -26.67
C GLY A 211 -15.87 -13.40 -25.79
N GLN A 212 -15.76 -13.47 -24.49
CA GLN A 212 -16.11 -12.38 -23.58
C GLN A 212 -14.92 -11.41 -23.43
N LYS A 213 -15.21 -10.11 -23.57
CA LYS A 213 -14.19 -9.05 -23.37
C LYS A 213 -14.03 -8.66 -21.91
N LEU A 214 -15.10 -8.77 -21.12
CA LEU A 214 -15.13 -8.42 -19.71
C LEU A 214 -14.86 -9.67 -18.84
N SER A 215 -13.87 -9.61 -17.99
CA SER A 215 -13.45 -10.68 -17.08
C SER A 215 -13.50 -10.20 -15.62
N PRO A 216 -14.64 -10.32 -14.94
CA PRO A 216 -14.75 -9.98 -13.54
C PRO A 216 -13.86 -10.87 -12.68
N PHE A 217 -13.33 -10.32 -11.57
CA PHE A 217 -12.52 -11.07 -10.64
C PHE A 217 -12.70 -10.65 -9.18
N ILE A 218 -12.29 -11.54 -8.30
CA ILE A 218 -12.04 -11.28 -6.88
C ILE A 218 -10.69 -11.88 -6.52
N SER A 219 -9.96 -11.24 -5.63
CA SER A 219 -8.69 -11.77 -5.13
C SER A 219 -8.46 -11.43 -3.66
N ALA A 220 -7.70 -12.30 -2.99
CA ALA A 220 -7.17 -12.08 -1.66
C ALA A 220 -5.67 -12.35 -1.68
N GLU A 221 -4.90 -11.52 -0.97
CA GLU A 221 -3.44 -11.60 -0.89
C GLU A 221 -2.99 -11.37 0.55
N THR A 222 -2.11 -12.24 1.05
CA THR A 222 -1.43 -12.07 2.33
C THR A 222 0.00 -11.66 2.11
N HIS A 223 0.54 -10.86 3.03
CA HIS A 223 1.92 -10.43 3.06
C HIS A 223 2.52 -10.88 4.39
N ASN A 224 3.52 -11.75 4.34
CA ASN A 224 4.18 -12.30 5.52
C ASN A 224 5.64 -11.87 5.54
N VAL A 225 6.10 -11.29 6.64
CA VAL A 225 7.49 -10.87 6.85
C VAL A 225 8.32 -12.09 7.27
N ILE A 226 9.24 -12.52 6.40
CA ILE A 226 10.03 -13.75 6.59
C ILE A 226 11.04 -13.56 7.72
N ASN A 227 11.75 -12.44 7.73
CA ASN A 227 12.75 -12.13 8.75
C ASN A 227 12.14 -11.77 10.12
N ASP A 228 10.83 -11.85 10.25
CA ASP A 228 10.09 -11.74 11.49
C ASP A 228 9.13 -12.93 11.68
N LYS A 229 9.67 -14.14 11.75
CA LYS A 229 8.95 -15.40 12.02
C LYS A 229 7.68 -15.62 11.17
N MET A 230 7.67 -15.17 9.92
CA MET A 230 6.52 -15.21 9.02
C MET A 230 5.30 -14.41 9.53
N ARG A 231 5.53 -13.36 10.33
CA ARG A 231 4.47 -12.49 10.85
C ARG A 231 3.61 -11.95 9.70
N LEU A 232 2.30 -12.04 9.87
CA LEU A 232 1.34 -11.46 8.94
C LEU A 232 1.35 -9.93 9.11
N ASP A 233 1.82 -9.24 8.08
CA ASP A 233 1.97 -7.78 8.05
C ASP A 233 0.75 -7.11 7.42
N LYS A 234 0.12 -7.81 6.43
CA LYS A 234 -0.90 -7.18 5.62
C LYS A 234 -1.80 -8.20 4.93
N VAL A 235 -3.08 -7.88 4.87
CA VAL A 235 -4.06 -8.58 4.05
C VAL A 235 -4.64 -7.60 3.03
N ARG A 236 -4.71 -8.03 1.78
CA ARG A 236 -5.29 -7.24 0.69
C ARG A 236 -6.35 -8.01 -0.03
N SER A 237 -7.53 -7.43 -0.18
CA SER A 237 -8.62 -7.94 -1.00
C SER A 237 -8.88 -7.01 -2.17
N ALA A 238 -9.26 -7.55 -3.31
CA ALA A 238 -9.67 -6.75 -4.45
C ALA A 238 -10.82 -7.39 -5.20
N ILE A 239 -11.75 -6.55 -5.67
CA ILE A 239 -12.82 -6.92 -6.57
C ILE A 239 -12.78 -5.98 -7.77
N GLY A 240 -12.98 -6.52 -8.97
CA GLY A 240 -12.90 -5.69 -10.17
C GLY A 240 -13.17 -6.46 -11.44
N PHE A 241 -12.77 -5.86 -12.54
CA PHE A 241 -12.85 -6.50 -13.85
C PHE A 241 -11.67 -6.09 -14.74
N ASP A 242 -11.28 -7.03 -15.59
CA ASP A 242 -10.34 -6.81 -16.68
C ASP A 242 -11.17 -6.70 -17.97
N TYR A 243 -10.96 -5.64 -18.77
CA TYR A 243 -11.65 -5.39 -20.05
C TYR A 243 -10.66 -5.42 -21.21
N LYS A 244 -10.81 -6.39 -22.10
CA LYS A 244 -10.00 -6.54 -23.32
C LYS A 244 -10.56 -5.64 -24.42
N ILE A 245 -9.92 -4.50 -24.66
CA ILE A 245 -10.27 -3.63 -25.78
C ILE A 245 -10.05 -4.41 -27.10
N ASN A 246 -8.86 -5.02 -27.19
CA ASN A 246 -8.47 -5.89 -28.29
C ASN A 246 -7.45 -6.95 -27.81
N LYS A 247 -6.78 -7.66 -28.73
CA LYS A 247 -5.77 -8.69 -28.37
C LYS A 247 -4.52 -8.13 -27.71
N LYS A 248 -4.23 -6.84 -27.89
CA LYS A 248 -3.04 -6.17 -27.38
C LYS A 248 -3.30 -5.26 -26.19
N ASN A 249 -4.50 -4.74 -26.06
CA ASN A 249 -4.84 -3.70 -25.09
C ASN A 249 -5.86 -4.20 -24.08
N GLU A 250 -5.54 -4.07 -22.81
CA GLU A 250 -6.40 -4.44 -21.68
C GLU A 250 -6.42 -3.32 -20.64
N ILE A 251 -7.61 -2.99 -20.17
CA ILE A 251 -7.82 -2.07 -19.05
C ILE A 251 -8.33 -2.89 -17.87
N SER A 252 -7.87 -2.61 -16.67
CA SER A 252 -8.41 -3.14 -15.43
C SER A 252 -8.96 -2.03 -14.55
N LEU A 253 -10.09 -2.32 -13.89
CA LEU A 253 -10.67 -1.46 -12.88
C LEU A 253 -10.98 -2.31 -11.65
N SER A 254 -10.59 -1.84 -10.47
CA SER A 254 -10.78 -2.59 -9.24
C SER A 254 -10.97 -1.68 -8.04
N TYR A 255 -11.73 -2.16 -7.07
CA TYR A 255 -11.73 -1.65 -5.72
C TYR A 255 -10.82 -2.54 -4.88
N ILE A 256 -9.93 -1.92 -4.12
CA ILE A 256 -8.90 -2.59 -3.32
C ILE A 256 -9.08 -2.17 -1.87
N LEU A 257 -9.16 -3.15 -0.99
CA LEU A 257 -9.12 -2.98 0.45
C LEU A 257 -7.82 -3.60 0.97
N THR A 258 -7.04 -2.84 1.69
CA THR A 258 -5.82 -3.30 2.36
C THR A 258 -5.97 -3.07 3.86
N CYS A 259 -5.74 -4.11 4.65
CA CYS A 259 -5.64 -4.03 6.10
C CYS A 259 -4.17 -4.25 6.47
N ASP A 260 -3.52 -3.24 7.01
CA ASP A 260 -2.19 -3.34 7.60
C ASP A 260 -2.36 -3.85 9.04
N ILE A 261 -1.51 -4.79 9.44
CA ILE A 261 -1.58 -5.47 10.75
C ILE A 261 -0.24 -5.22 11.42
N TYR A 262 -0.23 -4.51 12.54
CA TYR A 262 0.96 -4.29 13.35
C TYR A 262 0.62 -4.46 14.83
N ASP A 263 1.64 -4.79 15.61
CA ASP A 263 1.49 -4.91 17.06
C ASP A 263 1.59 -3.50 17.64
N ASP A 264 0.79 -3.19 18.65
CA ASP A 264 0.88 -1.94 19.40
C ASP A 264 2.24 -1.83 20.11
N GLU A 265 2.66 -0.61 20.49
CA GLU A 265 3.95 -0.36 21.15
C GLU A 265 4.16 -1.21 22.41
N ASP A 266 3.06 -1.55 23.09
CA ASP A 266 3.06 -2.43 24.27
C ASP A 266 2.95 -3.93 23.92
N GLY A 267 2.78 -4.31 22.66
CA GLY A 267 2.70 -5.70 22.20
C GLY A 267 1.45 -6.46 22.59
N PHE A 268 0.41 -5.78 23.14
CA PHE A 268 -0.80 -6.41 23.65
C PHE A 268 -1.99 -6.38 22.69
N GLU A 269 -2.07 -5.39 21.79
CA GLU A 269 -3.16 -5.28 20.83
C GLU A 269 -2.65 -5.19 19.40
N ARG A 270 -3.35 -5.86 18.47
CA ARG A 270 -3.08 -5.72 17.04
C ARG A 270 -3.90 -4.57 16.49
N VAL A 271 -3.22 -3.54 16.02
CA VAL A 271 -3.84 -2.40 15.37
C VAL A 271 -4.05 -2.68 13.88
N HIS A 272 -5.19 -2.31 13.35
CA HIS A 272 -5.57 -2.51 11.96
C HIS A 272 -5.87 -1.18 11.27
N ASP A 273 -4.91 -0.70 10.47
CA ASP A 273 -5.19 0.41 9.56
C ASP A 273 -5.83 -0.12 8.28
N ARG A 274 -6.86 0.57 7.82
CA ARG A 274 -7.54 0.25 6.58
C ARG A 274 -7.23 1.26 5.51
N MET A 275 -6.92 0.76 4.34
CA MET A 275 -6.68 1.58 3.17
C MET A 275 -7.61 1.12 2.05
N HIS A 276 -8.40 2.04 1.55
CA HIS A 276 -9.28 1.85 0.41
C HIS A 276 -8.65 2.45 -0.84
N ALA A 277 -8.72 1.79 -1.98
CA ALA A 277 -8.20 2.34 -3.21
C ALA A 277 -9.06 1.97 -4.43
N LEU A 278 -9.13 2.92 -5.37
CA LEU A 278 -9.56 2.67 -6.73
C LEU A 278 -8.34 2.30 -7.58
N GLY A 279 -8.30 1.05 -8.06
CA GLY A 279 -7.25 0.57 -8.94
C GLY A 279 -7.61 0.75 -10.40
N ILE A 280 -6.74 1.39 -11.17
CA ILE A 280 -6.87 1.58 -12.62
C ILE A 280 -5.60 1.05 -13.28
N GLY A 281 -5.72 0.05 -14.14
CA GLY A 281 -4.61 -0.54 -14.85
C GLY A 281 -4.76 -0.46 -16.37
N TYR A 282 -3.66 -0.31 -17.07
CA TYR A 282 -3.58 -0.45 -18.52
C TYR A 282 -2.41 -1.35 -18.89
N ASN A 283 -2.65 -2.34 -19.73
CA ASN A 283 -1.63 -3.26 -20.20
C ASN A 283 -1.60 -3.33 -21.73
N LEU A 284 -0.43 -3.08 -22.31
CA LEU A 284 -0.15 -3.19 -23.75
C LEU A 284 0.75 -4.40 -24.02
N LYS A 285 0.30 -5.31 -24.91
CA LYS A 285 1.02 -6.52 -25.36
C LYS A 285 1.46 -6.37 -26.82
N PHE A 286 2.70 -6.67 -27.12
CA PHE A 286 3.25 -6.58 -28.49
C PHE A 286 4.32 -7.64 -28.77
#